data_58e486ece82f919c31870f1e6b24ffab
#
_entry.id   58e486ece82f919c31870f1e6b24ffab
#
_cell.length_a   1.000
_cell.length_b   1.000
_cell.length_c   1.000
_cell.angle_alpha   90.00
_cell.angle_beta   90.00
_cell.angle_gamma   90.00
#
_symmetry.space_group_name_H-M   'P 1'
#
loop_
_entity.id
_entity.type
_entity.pdbx_description
1 polymer ?
#
loop_
_entity_poly.entity_id
_entity_poly.type
_entity_poly.pdbx_seq_one_letter_code
_entity_poly.pdbx_strand_id
1 'polypeptide(L)'
;MTNKYIKHNTAKKNRIFSLIMGIAFSLLFIFIAQTLPMYSATTIALASSGPTIYFSEESWDFGEITPDELPTHIFIFKNIGDELLIIEGSKVSCESCIDPIISAKELNPGEESELKITVNSLDMIGRFTKRIYVETNDPVNPRAVITVSGFIKEKNESAVQIQSQTKTQPQPQPQTPFRIGRSYFGQGEYDKAIIEFEKSIKSDPDHTESYYYLGQCYLQKGIVEYYNKNIFKAYSLYRKANELSEQVIPQYEKIIEDSPEDLNSYLRLGYIYEVRSIVPFINDYDKALKYYLKALALDAVSESKNKRIYVYLNTRAGSIYYQMKDYPQAIEHLESTIKMSPQNVEAYYYLGLSYDKIGETEKAQEFLSHVLELAPQSEFAREAEKELKKIKKD
;
A
#
# COMPACT_ATOMS: atom_id res chain seq x y z
N MET A 1 -42.41 16.46 -19.32
CA MET A 1 -41.86 15.13 -19.03
C MET A 1 -40.32 15.06 -19.01
N THR A 2 -39.62 16.05 -19.52
CA THR A 2 -38.12 16.06 -19.62
C THR A 2 -37.38 16.33 -18.31
N ASN A 3 -37.98 17.05 -17.35
CA ASN A 3 -37.27 17.48 -16.13
C ASN A 3 -37.17 16.40 -15.05
N LYS A 4 -38.00 15.36 -15.09
CA LYS A 4 -37.96 14.24 -14.13
C LYS A 4 -36.90 13.19 -14.50
N TYR A 5 -36.63 13.05 -15.80
CA TYR A 5 -35.63 12.12 -16.34
C TYR A 5 -34.18 12.60 -16.08
N ILE A 6 -33.96 13.92 -16.18
CA ILE A 6 -32.64 14.54 -15.94
C ILE A 6 -32.28 14.49 -14.45
N LYS A 7 -33.25 14.70 -13.53
CA LYS A 7 -33.02 14.59 -12.09
C LYS A 7 -32.73 13.15 -11.65
N HIS A 8 -33.31 12.15 -12.30
CA HIS A 8 -33.07 10.75 -11.92
C HIS A 8 -31.71 10.25 -12.39
N ASN A 9 -31.28 10.68 -13.59
CA ASN A 9 -29.94 10.32 -14.10
C ASN A 9 -28.80 11.03 -13.38
N THR A 10 -28.97 12.28 -12.95
CA THR A 10 -27.95 12.98 -12.12
C THR A 10 -27.83 12.39 -10.71
N ALA A 11 -28.93 11.99 -10.09
CA ALA A 11 -28.90 11.34 -8.79
C ALA A 11 -28.24 9.94 -8.84
N LYS A 12 -28.46 9.18 -9.94
CA LYS A 12 -27.86 7.87 -10.15
C LYS A 12 -26.36 7.98 -10.49
N LYS A 13 -25.95 8.98 -11.28
CA LYS A 13 -24.54 9.29 -11.58
C LYS A 13 -23.78 9.73 -10.33
N ASN A 14 -24.38 10.59 -9.51
CA ASN A 14 -23.73 11.04 -8.25
C ASN A 14 -23.59 9.90 -7.24
N ARG A 15 -24.49 8.91 -7.21
CA ARG A 15 -24.38 7.72 -6.35
C ARG A 15 -23.24 6.79 -6.78
N ILE A 16 -23.10 6.54 -8.07
CA ILE A 16 -22.02 5.70 -8.61
C ILE A 16 -20.67 6.38 -8.37
N PHE A 17 -20.59 7.68 -8.56
CA PHE A 17 -19.36 8.45 -8.35
C PHE A 17 -18.95 8.52 -6.87
N SER A 18 -19.90 8.63 -5.94
CA SER A 18 -19.64 8.58 -4.49
C SER A 18 -19.10 7.22 -4.06
N LEU A 19 -19.62 6.13 -4.63
CA LEU A 19 -19.21 4.77 -4.30
C LEU A 19 -17.79 4.44 -4.81
N ILE A 20 -17.51 4.88 -6.04
CA ILE A 20 -16.21 4.70 -6.69
C ILE A 20 -15.13 5.53 -5.99
N MET A 21 -15.48 6.69 -5.45
CA MET A 21 -14.59 7.52 -4.66
C MET A 21 -14.25 6.92 -3.29
N GLY A 22 -15.15 6.11 -2.72
CA GLY A 22 -14.87 5.29 -1.55
C GLY A 22 -13.74 4.29 -1.79
N ILE A 23 -13.68 3.71 -2.99
CA ILE A 23 -12.62 2.77 -3.40
C ILE A 23 -11.25 3.46 -3.48
N ALA A 24 -11.21 4.67 -4.06
CA ALA A 24 -9.99 5.47 -4.11
C ALA A 24 -9.49 5.85 -2.70
N PHE A 25 -10.42 6.01 -1.74
CA PHE A 25 -10.10 6.30 -0.34
C PHE A 25 -9.55 5.09 0.42
N SER A 26 -10.04 3.88 0.11
CA SER A 26 -9.47 2.64 0.68
C SER A 26 -8.04 2.41 0.24
N LEU A 27 -7.70 2.77 -1.00
CA LEU A 27 -6.33 2.73 -1.51
C LEU A 27 -5.45 3.74 -0.78
N LEU A 28 -5.99 4.89 -0.38
CA LEU A 28 -5.32 5.88 0.44
C LEU A 28 -5.07 5.36 1.86
N PHE A 29 -6.05 4.69 2.49
CA PHE A 29 -5.91 4.18 3.87
C PHE A 29 -4.91 3.02 3.97
N ILE A 30 -4.84 2.14 2.97
CA ILE A 30 -3.84 1.06 2.94
C ILE A 30 -2.42 1.63 2.75
N PHE A 31 -2.28 2.75 2.02
CA PHE A 31 -1.00 3.43 1.85
C PHE A 31 -0.66 4.38 3.02
N ILE A 32 -1.65 5.08 3.59
CA ILE A 32 -1.48 6.01 4.72
C ILE A 32 -1.25 5.26 6.04
N ALA A 33 -1.88 4.09 6.24
CA ALA A 33 -1.61 3.25 7.42
C ALA A 33 -0.16 2.72 7.47
N GLN A 34 0.59 2.85 6.37
CA GLN A 34 2.01 2.49 6.32
C GLN A 34 2.96 3.70 6.42
N THR A 35 2.45 4.95 6.43
CA THR A 35 3.29 6.14 6.27
C THR A 35 2.96 7.32 7.18
N LEU A 36 2.01 7.18 8.12
CA LEU A 36 1.82 8.24 9.11
C LEU A 36 2.99 8.20 10.11
N PRO A 37 3.87 9.22 10.14
CA PRO A 37 4.59 9.51 11.36
C PRO A 37 3.52 9.87 12.39
N MET A 38 3.45 9.13 13.48
CA MET A 38 2.66 9.54 14.63
C MET A 38 3.08 10.96 14.99
N TYR A 39 2.19 11.91 14.78
CA TYR A 39 2.29 13.19 15.43
C TYR A 39 2.37 12.89 16.94
N SER A 40 3.53 13.13 17.50
CA SER A 40 3.73 13.13 18.92
C SER A 40 2.82 14.22 19.52
N ALA A 41 1.59 13.85 19.81
CA ALA A 41 0.89 14.51 20.87
C ALA A 41 1.70 14.20 22.12
N THR A 42 2.24 15.21 22.75
CA THR A 42 2.72 15.16 24.12
C THR A 42 1.50 14.84 25.02
N THR A 43 1.09 13.59 24.99
CA THR A 43 0.27 13.01 26.04
C THR A 43 1.20 12.89 27.23
N ILE A 44 0.89 13.63 28.29
CA ILE A 44 1.36 13.35 29.63
C ILE A 44 1.18 11.85 29.84
N ALA A 45 2.28 11.11 29.80
CA ALA A 45 2.28 9.69 30.04
C ALA A 45 1.77 9.50 31.47
N LEU A 46 0.59 8.95 31.63
CA LEU A 46 0.28 8.15 32.80
C LEU A 46 1.36 7.07 32.81
N ALA A 47 2.25 7.14 33.78
CA ALA A 47 3.32 6.16 33.95
C ALA A 47 2.64 4.77 33.96
N SER A 48 2.87 3.98 32.92
CA SER A 48 2.49 2.59 32.93
C SER A 48 3.38 1.94 33.99
N SER A 49 2.76 1.41 35.05
CA SER A 49 3.50 0.60 36.00
C SER A 49 3.92 -0.69 35.30
N GLY A 50 5.22 -0.95 35.23
CA GLY A 50 5.78 -2.13 34.60
C GLY A 50 6.88 -1.82 33.57
N PRO A 51 7.54 -2.88 33.05
CA PRO A 51 8.53 -2.73 32.00
C PRO A 51 7.85 -2.24 30.70
N THR A 52 8.49 -1.30 30.01
CA THR A 52 7.93 -0.73 28.77
C THR A 52 9.04 -0.50 27.76
N ILE A 53 8.93 -1.20 26.61
CA ILE A 53 9.88 -1.04 25.52
C ILE A 53 9.47 0.12 24.60
N TYR A 54 10.43 0.96 24.25
CA TYR A 54 10.26 2.03 23.28
C TYR A 54 11.40 2.03 22.28
N PHE A 55 11.08 2.02 20.99
CA PHE A 55 12.05 2.19 19.91
C PHE A 55 12.01 3.63 19.40
N SER A 56 13.20 4.24 19.20
CA SER A 56 13.33 5.57 18.62
C SER A 56 12.84 5.62 17.15
N GLU A 57 12.93 4.48 16.47
CA GLU A 57 12.39 4.24 15.12
C GLU A 57 11.96 2.76 15.01
N GLU A 58 10.88 2.51 14.29
CA GLU A 58 10.33 1.16 14.10
C GLU A 58 10.50 0.62 12.67
N SER A 59 11.10 1.41 11.79
CA SER A 59 11.33 1.00 10.42
C SER A 59 12.56 1.65 9.81
N TRP A 60 13.23 0.90 8.92
CA TRP A 60 14.36 1.37 8.15
C TRP A 60 14.32 0.87 6.71
N ASP A 61 14.63 1.76 5.74
CA ASP A 61 14.79 1.39 4.34
C ASP A 61 16.27 1.47 3.95
N PHE A 62 16.86 0.32 3.65
CA PHE A 62 18.24 0.22 3.18
C PHE A 62 18.45 0.79 1.77
N GLY A 63 17.38 1.12 1.06
CA GLY A 63 17.46 1.59 -0.31
C GLY A 63 17.90 0.48 -1.27
N GLU A 64 18.74 0.83 -2.24
CA GLU A 64 19.30 -0.13 -3.17
C GLU A 64 20.56 -0.79 -2.59
N ILE A 65 20.60 -2.12 -2.67
CA ILE A 65 21.66 -2.99 -2.13
C ILE A 65 22.25 -3.79 -3.30
N THR A 66 23.58 -3.87 -3.40
CA THR A 66 24.22 -4.80 -4.33
C THR A 66 24.29 -6.22 -3.72
N PRO A 67 24.24 -7.29 -4.54
CA PRO A 67 24.16 -8.67 -4.04
C PRO A 67 25.28 -9.12 -3.11
N ASP A 68 26.43 -8.45 -3.13
CA ASP A 68 27.59 -8.80 -2.32
C ASP A 68 27.74 -7.91 -1.07
N GLU A 69 26.79 -7.00 -0.80
CA GLU A 69 26.78 -6.14 0.38
C GLU A 69 26.03 -6.80 1.54
N LEU A 70 26.53 -6.56 2.76
CA LEU A 70 25.87 -6.92 4.01
C LEU A 70 25.50 -5.63 4.77
N PRO A 71 24.49 -4.88 4.27
CA PRO A 71 24.13 -3.63 4.90
C PRO A 71 23.61 -3.86 6.32
N THR A 72 23.97 -2.96 7.23
CA THR A 72 23.57 -3.01 8.63
C THR A 72 22.90 -1.73 9.05
N HIS A 73 21.91 -1.85 9.95
CA HIS A 73 21.30 -0.72 10.66
C HIS A 73 21.18 -1.04 12.15
N ILE A 74 21.26 -0.01 12.99
CA ILE A 74 21.15 -0.14 14.44
C ILE A 74 19.92 0.64 14.89
N PHE A 75 18.95 -0.09 15.42
CA PHE A 75 17.79 0.48 16.10
C PHE A 75 18.10 0.65 17.58
N ILE A 76 17.88 1.86 18.10
CA ILE A 76 18.02 2.12 19.53
C ILE A 76 16.67 1.90 20.20
N PHE A 77 16.66 1.13 21.27
CA PHE A 77 15.49 0.96 22.11
C PHE A 77 15.81 1.24 23.58
N LYS A 78 14.79 1.59 24.33
CA LYS A 78 14.89 2.05 25.70
C LYS A 78 13.80 1.44 26.56
N ASN A 79 14.11 1.15 27.81
CA ASN A 79 13.10 0.90 28.83
C ASN A 79 12.56 2.25 29.35
N ILE A 80 11.34 2.62 28.97
CA ILE A 80 10.66 3.82 29.45
C ILE A 80 9.70 3.55 30.62
N GLY A 81 9.64 2.29 31.06
CA GLY A 81 8.86 1.85 32.21
C GLY A 81 9.61 2.04 33.53
N ASP A 82 9.01 1.58 34.63
CA ASP A 82 9.51 1.69 36.01
C ASP A 82 10.00 0.35 36.60
N GLU A 83 9.89 -0.74 35.83
CA GLU A 83 10.40 -2.07 36.19
C GLU A 83 11.42 -2.58 35.15
N LEU A 84 12.11 -3.67 35.50
CA LEU A 84 13.13 -4.30 34.64
C LEU A 84 12.49 -4.81 33.33
N LEU A 85 12.95 -4.30 32.20
CA LEU A 85 12.60 -4.82 30.87
C LEU A 85 13.51 -5.99 30.52
N ILE A 86 12.91 -7.12 30.17
CA ILE A 86 13.62 -8.33 29.72
C ILE A 86 13.28 -8.57 28.26
N ILE A 87 14.32 -8.71 27.43
CA ILE A 87 14.19 -9.11 26.03
C ILE A 87 14.41 -10.64 25.96
N GLU A 88 13.32 -11.36 25.74
CA GLU A 88 13.36 -12.84 25.68
C GLU A 88 14.09 -13.32 24.42
N GLY A 89 13.98 -12.58 23.33
CA GLY A 89 14.66 -12.88 22.08
C GLY A 89 14.12 -12.08 20.90
N SER A 90 14.56 -12.47 19.71
CA SER A 90 14.04 -11.94 18.45
C SER A 90 13.70 -13.06 17.49
N LYS A 91 12.62 -12.89 16.73
CA LYS A 91 12.23 -13.74 15.60
C LYS A 91 12.17 -12.91 14.33
N VAL A 92 12.55 -13.51 13.22
CA VAL A 92 12.56 -12.84 11.92
C VAL A 92 11.66 -13.57 10.93
N SER A 93 11.11 -12.82 9.98
CA SER A 93 10.29 -13.41 8.91
C SER A 93 11.10 -14.20 7.88
N CYS A 94 12.44 -14.12 7.93
CA CYS A 94 13.37 -14.86 7.07
C CYS A 94 14.72 -15.00 7.80
N GLU A 95 15.01 -16.18 8.35
CA GLU A 95 16.21 -16.44 9.14
C GLU A 95 17.52 -16.38 8.31
N SER A 96 17.47 -16.78 7.03
CA SER A 96 18.64 -16.69 6.14
C SER A 96 18.91 -15.29 5.60
N CYS A 97 17.90 -14.39 5.65
CA CYS A 97 17.98 -13.06 5.04
C CYS A 97 18.32 -11.95 6.03
N ILE A 98 18.00 -12.14 7.32
CA ILE A 98 18.11 -11.11 8.36
C ILE A 98 18.78 -11.71 9.59
N ASP A 99 19.86 -11.07 10.03
CA ASP A 99 20.57 -11.43 11.26
C ASP A 99 20.38 -10.32 12.32
N PRO A 100 19.52 -10.53 13.33
CA PRO A 100 19.29 -9.60 14.41
C PRO A 100 20.22 -9.89 15.59
N ILE A 101 20.95 -8.90 16.07
CA ILE A 101 21.80 -8.96 17.25
C ILE A 101 21.34 -7.93 18.27
N ILE A 102 20.99 -8.37 19.47
CA ILE A 102 20.59 -7.53 20.60
C ILE A 102 21.78 -7.39 21.56
N SER A 103 22.20 -6.15 21.86
CA SER A 103 23.38 -5.86 22.67
C SER A 103 23.16 -6.15 24.15
N ALA A 104 22.02 -5.80 24.72
CA ALA A 104 21.65 -6.13 26.10
C ALA A 104 20.19 -6.63 26.15
N LYS A 105 19.98 -7.69 26.94
CA LYS A 105 18.67 -8.33 27.09
C LYS A 105 17.93 -7.93 28.37
N GLU A 106 18.56 -7.25 29.28
CA GLU A 106 17.98 -6.76 30.52
C GLU A 106 18.29 -5.28 30.63
N LEU A 107 17.26 -4.45 30.78
CA LEU A 107 17.40 -3.00 30.90
C LEU A 107 16.63 -2.50 32.12
N ASN A 108 17.34 -1.82 33.02
CA ASN A 108 16.72 -1.08 34.11
C ASN A 108 15.91 0.12 33.58
N PRO A 109 15.02 0.69 34.37
CA PRO A 109 14.30 1.91 34.00
C PRO A 109 15.24 3.02 33.50
N GLY A 110 14.95 3.53 32.29
CA GLY A 110 15.74 4.57 31.64
C GLY A 110 16.97 4.11 30.86
N GLU A 111 17.36 2.84 30.92
CA GLU A 111 18.48 2.30 30.14
C GLU A 111 18.12 2.09 28.67
N GLU A 112 19.14 2.20 27.81
CA GLU A 112 19.05 2.02 26.36
C GLU A 112 19.90 0.83 25.89
N SER A 113 19.49 0.20 24.81
CA SER A 113 20.24 -0.86 24.16
C SER A 113 20.07 -0.80 22.62
N GLU A 114 20.80 -1.64 21.93
CA GLU A 114 20.86 -1.67 20.48
C GLU A 114 20.33 -3.00 19.93
N LEU A 115 19.53 -2.89 18.86
CA LEU A 115 19.18 -4.00 17.98
C LEU A 115 19.85 -3.76 16.64
N LYS A 116 20.96 -4.45 16.39
CA LYS A 116 21.67 -4.40 15.11
C LYS A 116 21.03 -5.39 14.14
N ILE A 117 20.62 -4.92 12.97
CA ILE A 117 20.08 -5.72 11.89
C ILE A 117 21.09 -5.76 10.75
N THR A 118 21.46 -6.96 10.33
CA THR A 118 22.25 -7.18 9.10
C THR A 118 21.38 -7.86 8.04
N VAL A 119 21.36 -7.33 6.83
CA VAL A 119 20.66 -7.94 5.69
C VAL A 119 21.65 -8.78 4.90
N ASN A 120 21.38 -10.08 4.78
CA ASN A 120 22.09 -10.96 3.88
C ASN A 120 21.42 -10.92 2.49
N SER A 121 22.07 -10.27 1.53
CA SER A 121 21.54 -10.06 0.20
C SER A 121 21.82 -11.20 -0.78
N LEU A 122 22.63 -12.21 -0.41
CA LEU A 122 23.16 -13.24 -1.32
C LEU A 122 22.05 -14.08 -2.00
N ASP A 123 20.96 -14.35 -1.26
CA ASP A 123 19.85 -15.18 -1.74
C ASP A 123 18.56 -14.37 -2.02
N MET A 124 18.68 -13.06 -2.12
CA MET A 124 17.53 -12.19 -2.37
C MET A 124 17.74 -11.36 -3.64
N ILE A 125 16.68 -11.18 -4.42
CA ILE A 125 16.64 -10.31 -5.61
C ILE A 125 15.38 -9.44 -5.54
N GLY A 126 15.50 -8.18 -5.96
CA GLY A 126 14.38 -7.26 -6.04
C GLY A 126 14.01 -6.64 -4.70
N ARG A 127 12.77 -6.14 -4.60
CA ARG A 127 12.29 -5.44 -3.40
C ARG A 127 11.96 -6.42 -2.28
N PHE A 128 12.45 -6.10 -1.08
CA PHE A 128 12.08 -6.86 0.10
C PHE A 128 11.51 -5.95 1.20
N THR A 129 10.67 -6.55 2.05
CA THR A 129 10.23 -6.00 3.33
C THR A 129 10.22 -7.15 4.33
N LYS A 130 11.00 -7.02 5.41
CA LYS A 130 11.14 -8.05 6.44
C LYS A 130 10.77 -7.47 7.80
N ARG A 131 10.18 -8.33 8.65
CA ARG A 131 9.81 -7.97 10.01
C ARG A 131 10.67 -8.72 11.00
N ILE A 132 11.09 -8.00 12.02
CA ILE A 132 11.80 -8.49 13.19
C ILE A 132 10.84 -8.34 14.36
N TYR A 133 10.59 -9.42 15.07
CA TYR A 133 9.75 -9.46 16.25
C TYR A 133 10.67 -9.55 17.47
N VAL A 134 10.62 -8.55 18.34
CA VAL A 134 11.36 -8.53 19.60
C VAL A 134 10.41 -8.94 20.71
N GLU A 135 10.63 -10.11 21.29
CA GLU A 135 9.79 -10.67 22.36
C GLU A 135 10.28 -10.15 23.71
N THR A 136 9.36 -9.64 24.53
CA THR A 136 9.66 -8.93 25.78
C THR A 136 8.65 -9.26 26.88
N ASN A 137 9.00 -8.90 28.13
CA ASN A 137 8.07 -8.94 29.26
C ASN A 137 7.20 -7.68 29.41
N ASP A 138 7.19 -6.77 28.45
CA ASP A 138 6.28 -5.62 28.41
C ASP A 138 4.82 -6.11 28.28
N PRO A 139 3.95 -5.84 29.25
CA PRO A 139 2.57 -6.34 29.23
C PRO A 139 1.69 -5.70 28.16
N VAL A 140 2.07 -4.51 27.66
CA VAL A 140 1.34 -3.78 26.62
C VAL A 140 1.87 -4.14 25.24
N ASN A 141 3.19 -4.35 25.12
CA ASN A 141 3.86 -4.68 23.87
C ASN A 141 4.77 -5.91 24.02
N PRO A 142 4.21 -7.10 24.32
CA PRO A 142 5.00 -8.31 24.55
C PRO A 142 5.75 -8.78 23.30
N ARG A 143 5.41 -8.20 22.14
CA ARG A 143 6.07 -8.46 20.87
C ARG A 143 6.17 -7.17 20.06
N ALA A 144 7.24 -6.42 20.26
CA ALA A 144 7.54 -5.24 19.46
C ALA A 144 7.95 -5.64 18.03
N VAL A 145 7.58 -4.83 17.04
CA VAL A 145 7.79 -5.14 15.61
C VAL A 145 8.62 -4.07 14.95
N ILE A 146 9.79 -4.46 14.46
CA ILE A 146 10.65 -3.62 13.62
C ILE A 146 10.52 -4.07 12.17
N THR A 147 10.47 -3.12 11.24
CA THR A 147 10.34 -3.40 9.81
C THR A 147 11.55 -2.87 9.06
N VAL A 148 12.18 -3.71 8.24
CA VAL A 148 13.25 -3.31 7.34
C VAL A 148 12.85 -3.58 5.90
N SER A 149 13.22 -2.67 4.99
CA SER A 149 12.96 -2.79 3.56
C SER A 149 14.17 -2.40 2.73
N GLY A 150 14.13 -2.72 1.44
CA GLY A 150 15.17 -2.36 0.50
C GLY A 150 14.92 -2.99 -0.88
N PHE A 151 15.85 -2.76 -1.79
CA PHE A 151 15.85 -3.34 -3.13
C PHE A 151 17.23 -3.92 -3.44
N ILE A 152 17.30 -5.23 -3.72
CA ILE A 152 18.55 -5.92 -4.06
C ILE A 152 18.67 -5.99 -5.59
N LYS A 153 19.76 -5.44 -6.13
CA LYS A 153 20.05 -5.45 -7.56
C LYS A 153 20.39 -6.85 -8.05
N GLU A 154 20.08 -7.11 -9.33
CA GLU A 154 20.57 -8.32 -9.99
C GLU A 154 22.09 -8.26 -10.18
N LYS A 155 22.74 -9.42 -10.06
CA LYS A 155 24.17 -9.55 -10.31
C LYS A 155 24.44 -9.50 -11.82
N ASN A 156 24.89 -8.36 -12.34
CA ASN A 156 25.35 -8.27 -13.71
C ASN A 156 26.67 -9.03 -13.88
N GLU A 157 26.66 -10.20 -14.47
CA GLU A 157 27.85 -11.02 -14.77
C GLU A 157 28.80 -10.39 -15.82
N SER A 158 28.56 -9.18 -16.30
CA SER A 158 29.31 -8.57 -17.43
C SER A 158 30.27 -7.45 -17.05
N ALA A 159 30.75 -7.40 -15.80
CA ALA A 159 31.77 -6.40 -15.42
C ALA A 159 32.93 -7.01 -14.65
N VAL A 160 33.64 -7.96 -15.29
CA VAL A 160 35.02 -8.28 -14.92
C VAL A 160 35.95 -7.38 -15.72
N GLN A 161 36.36 -6.32 -15.13
CA GLN A 161 37.65 -5.61 -15.13
C GLN A 161 37.43 -4.13 -14.83
N ILE A 162 37.91 -3.67 -13.66
CA ILE A 162 38.90 -2.62 -13.47
C ILE A 162 39.07 -2.37 -11.96
N GLN A 163 40.20 -2.85 -11.47
CA GLN A 163 41.11 -2.37 -10.41
C GLN A 163 40.60 -1.40 -9.32
N SER A 164 40.69 -1.97 -8.09
CA SER A 164 41.27 -1.31 -6.88
C SER A 164 41.62 0.15 -6.97
N GLN A 165 40.95 0.97 -6.15
CA GLN A 165 41.62 1.87 -5.20
C GLN A 165 40.63 2.66 -4.31
N THR A 166 41.02 2.79 -3.07
CA THR A 166 40.60 3.76 -2.03
C THR A 166 39.23 3.54 -1.36
N LYS A 167 39.33 3.07 -0.12
CA LYS A 167 38.35 3.25 0.95
C LYS A 167 38.07 4.74 1.14
N THR A 168 36.92 5.19 0.65
CA THR A 168 36.29 6.44 1.09
C THR A 168 34.93 6.06 1.68
N GLN A 169 34.62 6.60 2.86
CA GLN A 169 33.31 6.44 3.49
C GLN A 169 32.18 6.67 2.49
N PRO A 170 31.08 5.90 2.52
CA PRO A 170 29.95 6.14 1.64
C PRO A 170 29.41 7.54 1.92
N GLN A 171 29.61 8.47 1.01
CA GLN A 171 28.88 9.74 1.04
C GLN A 171 27.39 9.43 0.85
N PRO A 172 26.47 10.14 1.54
CA PRO A 172 25.05 10.02 1.30
C PRO A 172 24.82 10.21 -0.20
N GLN A 173 24.26 9.21 -0.88
CA GLN A 173 23.96 9.34 -2.31
C GLN A 173 23.10 10.57 -2.53
N PRO A 174 23.38 11.40 -3.54
CA PRO A 174 22.61 12.59 -3.82
C PRO A 174 21.14 12.20 -3.99
N GLN A 175 20.27 12.78 -3.17
CA GLN A 175 18.83 12.53 -3.24
C GLN A 175 18.35 13.03 -4.60
N THR A 176 18.01 12.11 -5.51
CA THR A 176 17.44 12.49 -6.80
C THR A 176 16.06 13.13 -6.58
N PRO A 177 15.64 14.06 -7.45
CA PRO A 177 14.31 14.68 -7.37
C PRO A 177 13.20 13.63 -7.26
N PHE A 178 13.32 12.50 -7.97
CA PHE A 178 12.38 11.38 -7.87
C PHE A 178 12.27 10.79 -6.44
N ARG A 179 13.40 10.53 -5.78
CA ARG A 179 13.40 9.98 -4.41
C ARG A 179 12.83 10.97 -3.40
N ILE A 180 13.15 12.27 -3.55
CA ILE A 180 12.57 13.32 -2.72
C ILE A 180 11.06 13.40 -2.94
N GLY A 181 10.60 13.38 -4.20
CA GLY A 181 9.19 13.37 -4.57
C GLY A 181 8.44 12.17 -3.99
N ARG A 182 9.05 10.97 -4.04
CA ARG A 182 8.52 9.75 -3.40
C ARG A 182 8.35 9.90 -1.89
N SER A 183 9.32 10.52 -1.22
CA SER A 183 9.24 10.80 0.21
C SER A 183 8.07 11.72 0.54
N TYR A 184 7.94 12.85 -0.17
CA TYR A 184 6.81 13.78 0.02
C TYR A 184 5.46 13.12 -0.32
N PHE A 185 5.41 12.29 -1.37
CA PHE A 185 4.20 11.53 -1.71
C PHE A 185 3.76 10.62 -0.56
N GLY A 186 4.71 9.88 0.04
CA GLY A 186 4.46 9.01 1.19
C GLY A 186 3.98 9.77 2.44
N GLN A 187 4.37 11.04 2.59
CA GLN A 187 3.92 11.93 3.68
C GLN A 187 2.58 12.62 3.37
N GLY A 188 1.99 12.42 2.18
CA GLY A 188 0.78 13.11 1.75
C GLY A 188 1.00 14.58 1.34
N GLU A 189 2.26 15.02 1.27
CA GLU A 189 2.64 16.38 0.87
C GLU A 189 2.66 16.51 -0.66
N TYR A 190 1.51 16.33 -1.28
CA TYR A 190 1.39 16.20 -2.74
C TYR A 190 1.89 17.41 -3.52
N ASP A 191 1.77 18.63 -2.98
CA ASP A 191 2.29 19.84 -3.65
C ASP A 191 3.81 19.83 -3.74
N LYS A 192 4.51 19.42 -2.67
CA LYS A 192 5.97 19.26 -2.69
C LYS A 192 6.39 18.10 -3.59
N ALA A 193 5.65 16.98 -3.53
CA ALA A 193 5.90 15.82 -4.38
C ALA A 193 5.81 16.18 -5.88
N ILE A 194 4.80 16.95 -6.29
CA ILE A 194 4.62 17.44 -7.66
C ILE A 194 5.87 18.19 -8.14
N ILE A 195 6.36 19.14 -7.34
CA ILE A 195 7.55 19.93 -7.70
C ILE A 195 8.76 19.03 -7.96
N GLU A 196 8.96 18.02 -7.12
CA GLU A 196 10.11 17.13 -7.25
C GLU A 196 9.95 16.14 -8.42
N PHE A 197 8.75 15.63 -8.68
CA PHE A 197 8.52 14.80 -9.86
C PHE A 197 8.64 15.57 -11.16
N GLU A 198 8.19 16.83 -11.22
CA GLU A 198 8.41 17.69 -12.37
C GLU A 198 9.90 17.99 -12.61
N LYS A 199 10.71 18.19 -11.55
CA LYS A 199 12.17 18.27 -11.67
C LYS A 199 12.78 16.97 -12.19
N SER A 200 12.29 15.84 -11.74
CA SER A 200 12.77 14.53 -12.21
C SER A 200 12.49 14.34 -13.69
N ILE A 201 11.26 14.63 -14.14
CA ILE A 201 10.87 14.58 -15.56
C ILE A 201 11.71 15.55 -16.41
N LYS A 202 11.99 16.75 -15.88
CA LYS A 202 12.84 17.72 -16.59
C LYS A 202 14.27 17.24 -16.77
N SER A 203 14.81 16.50 -15.80
CA SER A 203 16.18 15.94 -15.87
C SER A 203 16.25 14.65 -16.68
N ASP A 204 15.18 13.86 -16.67
CA ASP A 204 15.05 12.61 -17.40
C ASP A 204 13.60 12.49 -17.92
N PRO A 205 13.35 12.94 -19.17
CA PRO A 205 12.01 12.87 -19.77
C PRO A 205 11.46 11.46 -20.00
N ASP A 206 12.32 10.45 -19.96
CA ASP A 206 11.90 9.04 -20.15
C ASP A 206 11.68 8.32 -18.82
N HIS A 207 11.77 9.02 -17.67
CA HIS A 207 11.60 8.43 -16.35
C HIS A 207 10.14 8.10 -16.04
N THR A 208 9.67 6.93 -16.48
CA THR A 208 8.28 6.43 -16.39
C THR A 208 7.66 6.58 -15.00
N GLU A 209 8.39 6.21 -13.95
CA GLU A 209 7.89 6.27 -12.58
C GLU A 209 7.59 7.71 -12.11
N SER A 210 8.30 8.73 -12.62
CA SER A 210 8.01 10.13 -12.27
C SER A 210 6.66 10.58 -12.82
N TYR A 211 6.34 10.22 -14.05
CA TYR A 211 5.02 10.50 -14.63
C TYR A 211 3.91 9.77 -13.88
N TYR A 212 4.13 8.50 -13.54
CA TYR A 212 3.19 7.72 -12.76
C TYR A 212 2.87 8.39 -11.42
N TYR A 213 3.90 8.71 -10.61
CA TYR A 213 3.69 9.34 -9.30
C TYR A 213 3.17 10.77 -9.38
N LEU A 214 3.52 11.53 -10.42
CA LEU A 214 2.95 12.85 -10.69
C LEU A 214 1.44 12.74 -10.95
N GLY A 215 1.03 11.75 -11.75
CA GLY A 215 -0.38 11.44 -11.97
C GLY A 215 -1.11 11.09 -10.69
N GLN A 216 -0.48 10.28 -9.82
CA GLN A 216 -1.01 9.94 -8.50
C GLN A 216 -1.19 11.16 -7.60
N CYS A 217 -0.26 12.11 -7.60
CA CYS A 217 -0.39 13.35 -6.83
C CYS A 217 -1.63 14.15 -7.26
N TYR A 218 -1.83 14.32 -8.56
CA TYR A 218 -3.00 15.03 -9.08
C TYR A 218 -4.30 14.29 -8.77
N LEU A 219 -4.32 12.95 -8.84
CA LEU A 219 -5.46 12.14 -8.44
C LEU A 219 -5.81 12.36 -6.97
N GLN A 220 -4.84 12.24 -6.05
CA GLN A 220 -5.06 12.40 -4.62
C GLN A 220 -5.58 13.79 -4.27
N LYS A 221 -5.00 14.83 -4.88
CA LYS A 221 -5.50 16.20 -4.74
C LYS A 221 -6.91 16.35 -5.28
N GLY A 222 -7.24 15.72 -6.40
CA GLY A 222 -8.59 15.70 -6.97
C GLY A 222 -9.60 15.06 -6.03
N ILE A 223 -9.23 13.96 -5.37
CA ILE A 223 -10.05 13.30 -4.36
C ILE A 223 -10.36 14.26 -3.20
N VAL A 224 -9.35 14.91 -2.63
CA VAL A 224 -9.53 15.89 -1.54
C VAL A 224 -10.47 17.02 -1.96
N GLU A 225 -10.29 17.59 -3.15
CA GLU A 225 -11.15 18.69 -3.64
C GLU A 225 -12.59 18.22 -3.88
N TYR A 226 -12.79 16.98 -4.31
CA TYR A 226 -14.12 16.41 -4.47
C TYR A 226 -14.87 16.31 -3.13
N TYR A 227 -14.21 15.82 -2.07
CA TYR A 227 -14.80 15.76 -0.73
C TYR A 227 -15.07 17.16 -0.14
N ASN A 228 -14.25 18.13 -0.48
CA ASN A 228 -14.46 19.55 -0.12
C ASN A 228 -15.56 20.21 -0.97
N LYS A 229 -16.25 19.45 -1.84
CA LYS A 229 -17.30 19.93 -2.76
C LYS A 229 -16.80 20.90 -3.84
N ASN A 230 -15.50 21.00 -4.05
CA ASN A 230 -14.86 21.80 -5.09
C ASN A 230 -14.83 21.04 -6.43
N ILE A 231 -16.00 20.70 -6.96
CA ILE A 231 -16.18 19.76 -8.07
C ILE A 231 -15.41 20.15 -9.33
N PHE A 232 -15.42 21.44 -9.72
CA PHE A 232 -14.67 21.89 -10.90
C PHE A 232 -13.16 21.74 -10.76
N LYS A 233 -12.63 22.01 -9.55
CA LYS A 233 -11.21 21.84 -9.25
C LYS A 233 -10.82 20.35 -9.25
N ALA A 234 -11.66 19.50 -8.65
CA ALA A 234 -11.50 18.05 -8.68
C ALA A 234 -11.39 17.52 -10.12
N TYR A 235 -12.34 17.91 -10.99
CA TYR A 235 -12.30 17.51 -12.40
C TYR A 235 -11.05 17.99 -13.14
N SER A 236 -10.61 19.20 -12.89
CA SER A 236 -9.38 19.72 -13.48
C SER A 236 -8.15 18.89 -13.09
N LEU A 237 -8.08 18.46 -11.83
CA LEU A 237 -7.01 17.61 -11.31
C LEU A 237 -7.09 16.18 -11.88
N TYR A 238 -8.28 15.59 -11.97
CA TYR A 238 -8.48 14.28 -12.61
C TYR A 238 -8.10 14.29 -14.10
N ARG A 239 -8.38 15.38 -14.81
CA ARG A 239 -7.94 15.52 -16.20
C ARG A 239 -6.43 15.50 -16.31
N LYS A 240 -5.72 16.23 -15.45
CA LYS A 240 -4.24 16.21 -15.42
C LYS A 240 -3.69 14.81 -15.12
N ALA A 241 -4.29 14.11 -14.15
CA ALA A 241 -3.92 12.73 -13.83
C ALA A 241 -4.14 11.80 -15.04
N ASN A 242 -5.24 11.98 -15.78
CA ASN A 242 -5.52 11.22 -17.00
C ASN A 242 -4.54 11.52 -18.14
N GLU A 243 -4.23 12.78 -18.37
CA GLU A 243 -3.22 13.21 -19.38
C GLU A 243 -1.85 12.55 -19.12
N LEU A 244 -1.43 12.48 -17.84
CA LEU A 244 -0.20 11.79 -17.45
C LEU A 244 -0.31 10.27 -17.62
N SER A 245 -1.47 9.69 -17.36
CA SER A 245 -1.72 8.28 -17.61
C SER A 245 -1.57 7.91 -19.08
N GLU A 246 -2.07 8.75 -19.99
CA GLU A 246 -1.91 8.56 -21.43
C GLU A 246 -0.46 8.59 -21.91
N GLN A 247 0.40 9.30 -21.21
CA GLN A 247 1.84 9.33 -21.50
C GLN A 247 2.57 8.08 -20.97
N VAL A 248 2.17 7.58 -19.80
CA VAL A 248 2.90 6.50 -19.12
C VAL A 248 2.44 5.09 -19.54
N ILE A 249 1.20 4.95 -20.01
CA ILE A 249 0.67 3.64 -20.44
C ILE A 249 1.54 2.99 -21.53
N PRO A 250 1.89 3.68 -22.65
CA PRO A 250 2.72 3.07 -23.69
C PRO A 250 4.11 2.65 -23.19
N GLN A 251 4.64 3.35 -22.19
CA GLN A 251 5.95 3.02 -21.61
C GLN A 251 5.88 1.72 -20.82
N TYR A 252 4.85 1.52 -19.97
CA TYR A 252 4.65 0.25 -19.27
C TYR A 252 4.26 -0.89 -20.21
N GLU A 253 3.48 -0.62 -21.27
CA GLU A 253 3.17 -1.62 -22.30
C GLU A 253 4.43 -2.10 -23.00
N LYS A 254 5.35 -1.21 -23.32
CA LYS A 254 6.67 -1.56 -23.87
C LYS A 254 7.50 -2.40 -22.88
N ILE A 255 7.50 -2.05 -21.60
CA ILE A 255 8.22 -2.84 -20.58
C ILE A 255 7.70 -4.27 -20.54
N ILE A 256 6.38 -4.50 -20.58
CA ILE A 256 5.83 -5.86 -20.60
C ILE A 256 5.98 -6.58 -21.95
N GLU A 257 6.20 -5.85 -23.05
CA GLU A 257 6.59 -6.46 -24.32
C GLU A 257 8.03 -6.99 -24.25
N ASP A 258 8.94 -6.21 -23.66
CA ASP A 258 10.36 -6.57 -23.51
C ASP A 258 10.58 -7.59 -22.36
N SER A 259 9.75 -7.53 -21.31
CA SER A 259 9.81 -8.36 -20.10
C SER A 259 8.40 -8.81 -19.68
N PRO A 260 7.85 -9.88 -20.30
CA PRO A 260 6.48 -10.34 -20.06
C PRO A 260 6.21 -10.85 -18.63
N GLU A 261 7.25 -11.06 -17.83
CA GLU A 261 7.20 -11.46 -16.43
C GLU A 261 7.25 -10.27 -15.44
N ASP A 262 7.36 -9.02 -15.92
CA ASP A 262 7.41 -7.86 -15.03
C ASP A 262 6.07 -7.58 -14.34
N LEU A 263 5.86 -8.25 -13.22
CA LEU A 263 4.66 -8.13 -12.38
C LEU A 263 4.33 -6.68 -12.03
N ASN A 264 5.34 -5.84 -11.80
CA ASN A 264 5.12 -4.46 -11.40
C ASN A 264 4.43 -3.64 -12.49
N SER A 265 4.84 -3.79 -13.75
CA SER A 265 4.20 -3.09 -14.88
C SER A 265 2.75 -3.51 -15.06
N TYR A 266 2.42 -4.79 -14.89
CA TYR A 266 1.02 -5.24 -14.91
C TYR A 266 0.21 -4.63 -13.76
N LEU A 267 0.76 -4.57 -12.54
CA LEU A 267 0.11 -3.92 -11.39
C LEU A 267 -0.12 -2.42 -11.66
N ARG A 268 0.88 -1.73 -12.25
CA ARG A 268 0.79 -0.31 -12.60
C ARG A 268 -0.29 -0.06 -13.66
N LEU A 269 -0.29 -0.83 -14.75
CA LEU A 269 -1.28 -0.70 -15.80
C LEU A 269 -2.69 -1.00 -15.28
N GLY A 270 -2.87 -2.07 -14.51
CA GLY A 270 -4.15 -2.40 -13.89
C GLY A 270 -4.67 -1.23 -13.05
N TYR A 271 -3.83 -0.67 -12.19
CA TYR A 271 -4.20 0.46 -11.36
C TYR A 271 -4.50 1.74 -12.17
N ILE A 272 -3.68 2.06 -13.17
CA ILE A 272 -3.90 3.23 -14.04
C ILE A 272 -5.28 3.15 -14.70
N TYR A 273 -5.63 2.02 -15.31
CA TYR A 273 -6.91 1.84 -15.99
C TYR A 273 -8.10 1.80 -15.01
N GLU A 274 -7.92 1.22 -13.81
CA GLU A 274 -8.94 1.28 -12.75
C GLU A 274 -9.22 2.73 -12.35
N VAL A 275 -8.19 3.52 -12.08
CA VAL A 275 -8.31 4.93 -11.69
C VAL A 275 -8.93 5.78 -12.82
N ARG A 276 -8.56 5.55 -14.06
CA ARG A 276 -9.20 6.21 -15.22
C ARG A 276 -10.69 5.97 -15.27
N SER A 277 -11.14 4.78 -14.89
CA SER A 277 -12.57 4.44 -14.85
C SER A 277 -13.36 5.20 -13.77
N ILE A 278 -12.69 5.86 -12.82
CA ILE A 278 -13.30 6.78 -11.85
C ILE A 278 -13.73 8.10 -12.55
N VAL A 279 -13.00 8.51 -13.59
CA VAL A 279 -13.30 9.73 -14.33
C VAL A 279 -14.60 9.54 -15.12
N PRO A 280 -15.60 10.44 -14.99
CA PRO A 280 -16.84 10.32 -15.73
C PRO A 280 -16.62 10.20 -17.24
N PHE A 281 -17.34 9.28 -17.85
CA PHE A 281 -17.30 8.95 -19.28
C PHE A 281 -16.10 8.10 -19.74
N ILE A 282 -15.13 7.80 -18.88
CA ILE A 282 -14.10 6.81 -19.15
C ILE A 282 -14.53 5.50 -18.48
N ASN A 283 -14.50 4.40 -19.22
CA ASN A 283 -14.78 3.07 -18.70
C ASN A 283 -13.71 2.11 -19.23
N ASP A 284 -12.62 2.04 -18.50
CA ASP A 284 -11.47 1.20 -18.82
C ASP A 284 -11.38 -0.04 -17.89
N TYR A 285 -12.49 -0.42 -17.21
CA TYR A 285 -12.52 -1.56 -16.29
C TYR A 285 -12.07 -2.87 -16.94
N ASP A 286 -12.45 -3.11 -18.20
CA ASP A 286 -12.00 -4.30 -18.96
C ASP A 286 -10.46 -4.35 -19.06
N LYS A 287 -9.83 -3.20 -19.31
CA LYS A 287 -8.38 -3.11 -19.40
C LYS A 287 -7.73 -3.28 -18.02
N ALA A 288 -8.27 -2.63 -17.00
CA ALA A 288 -7.80 -2.81 -15.63
C ALA A 288 -7.82 -4.28 -15.21
N LEU A 289 -8.96 -4.94 -15.44
CA LEU A 289 -9.14 -6.35 -15.14
C LEU A 289 -8.16 -7.24 -15.91
N LYS A 290 -7.98 -7.01 -17.22
CA LYS A 290 -7.00 -7.73 -18.05
C LYS A 290 -5.62 -7.74 -17.43
N TYR A 291 -5.13 -6.58 -17.00
CA TYR A 291 -3.80 -6.45 -16.42
C TYR A 291 -3.72 -7.04 -15.02
N TYR A 292 -4.73 -6.88 -14.18
CA TYR A 292 -4.76 -7.50 -12.86
C TYR A 292 -4.82 -9.03 -12.91
N LEU A 293 -5.62 -9.61 -13.82
CA LEU A 293 -5.67 -11.05 -14.01
C LEU A 293 -4.35 -11.61 -14.54
N LYS A 294 -3.66 -10.84 -15.41
CA LYS A 294 -2.34 -11.24 -15.89
C LYS A 294 -1.31 -11.21 -14.76
N ALA A 295 -1.34 -10.16 -13.92
CA ALA A 295 -0.51 -10.07 -12.72
C ALA A 295 -0.79 -11.23 -11.74
N LEU A 296 -2.05 -11.60 -11.56
CA LEU A 296 -2.46 -12.71 -10.71
C LEU A 296 -1.93 -14.06 -11.24
N ALA A 297 -1.97 -14.26 -12.57
CA ALA A 297 -1.41 -15.45 -13.19
C ALA A 297 0.11 -15.53 -13.03
N LEU A 298 0.84 -14.42 -13.11
CA LEU A 298 2.27 -14.36 -12.86
C LEU A 298 2.62 -14.66 -11.40
N ASP A 299 1.88 -14.09 -10.44
CA ASP A 299 2.09 -14.36 -9.01
C ASP A 299 1.81 -15.84 -8.66
N ALA A 300 0.83 -16.46 -9.33
CA ALA A 300 0.46 -17.86 -9.10
C ALA A 300 1.56 -18.87 -9.50
N VAL A 301 2.38 -18.55 -10.50
CA VAL A 301 3.49 -19.39 -10.99
C VAL A 301 4.82 -19.04 -10.32
N SER A 302 4.88 -17.93 -9.59
CA SER A 302 6.05 -17.51 -8.83
C SER A 302 6.32 -18.47 -7.67
N GLU A 303 7.58 -18.85 -7.48
CA GLU A 303 8.00 -19.68 -6.33
C GLU A 303 7.72 -18.98 -4.98
N SER A 304 7.74 -17.66 -4.97
CA SER A 304 7.46 -16.81 -3.81
C SER A 304 6.05 -16.23 -3.84
N LYS A 305 5.01 -17.07 -3.85
CA LYS A 305 3.60 -16.62 -3.81
C LYS A 305 3.42 -15.51 -2.77
N ASN A 306 3.28 -14.27 -3.23
CA ASN A 306 3.15 -13.14 -2.33
C ASN A 306 1.68 -12.99 -1.88
N LYS A 307 1.38 -13.50 -0.68
CA LYS A 307 0.04 -13.43 -0.10
C LYS A 307 -0.60 -12.03 -0.19
N ARG A 308 0.19 -10.96 -0.04
CA ARG A 308 -0.34 -9.58 -0.11
C ARG A 308 -0.72 -9.19 -1.53
N ILE A 309 0.11 -9.55 -2.51
CA ILE A 309 -0.18 -9.30 -3.93
C ILE A 309 -1.40 -10.11 -4.34
N TYR A 310 -1.46 -11.38 -3.97
CA TYR A 310 -2.61 -12.24 -4.22
C TYR A 310 -3.92 -11.64 -3.67
N VAL A 311 -3.92 -11.26 -2.38
CA VAL A 311 -5.07 -10.62 -1.72
C VAL A 311 -5.44 -9.32 -2.43
N TYR A 312 -4.47 -8.46 -2.72
CA TYR A 312 -4.70 -7.21 -3.42
C TYR A 312 -5.36 -7.43 -4.78
N LEU A 313 -4.78 -8.30 -5.61
CA LEU A 313 -5.26 -8.57 -6.96
C LEU A 313 -6.66 -9.17 -6.98
N ASN A 314 -6.95 -10.14 -6.11
CA ASN A 314 -8.29 -10.71 -6.01
C ASN A 314 -9.31 -9.69 -5.49
N THR A 315 -8.93 -8.84 -4.54
CA THR A 315 -9.82 -7.75 -4.08
C THR A 315 -10.13 -6.79 -5.22
N ARG A 316 -9.11 -6.36 -6.00
CA ARG A 316 -9.31 -5.46 -7.16
C ARG A 316 -10.15 -6.11 -8.26
N ALA A 317 -9.81 -7.35 -8.63
CA ALA A 317 -10.58 -8.09 -9.64
C ALA A 317 -12.05 -8.22 -9.21
N GLY A 318 -12.30 -8.65 -7.98
CA GLY A 318 -13.66 -8.81 -7.47
C GLY A 318 -14.45 -7.50 -7.42
N SER A 319 -13.85 -6.40 -6.98
CA SER A 319 -14.52 -5.09 -6.99
C SER A 319 -14.81 -4.58 -8.41
N ILE A 320 -13.90 -4.83 -9.36
CA ILE A 320 -14.11 -4.47 -10.78
C ILE A 320 -15.21 -5.32 -11.40
N TYR A 321 -15.21 -6.64 -11.19
CA TYR A 321 -16.31 -7.51 -11.66
C TYR A 321 -17.66 -7.06 -11.11
N TYR A 322 -17.73 -6.65 -9.84
CA TYR A 322 -18.95 -6.04 -9.28
C TYR A 322 -19.38 -4.79 -10.07
N GLN A 323 -18.45 -3.87 -10.40
CA GLN A 323 -18.76 -2.68 -11.20
C GLN A 323 -19.23 -3.03 -12.61
N MET A 324 -18.68 -4.08 -13.20
CA MET A 324 -19.07 -4.63 -14.51
C MET A 324 -20.39 -5.44 -14.44
N LYS A 325 -20.93 -5.66 -13.23
CA LYS A 325 -22.14 -6.45 -12.93
C LYS A 325 -21.98 -7.95 -13.18
N ASP A 326 -20.78 -8.44 -13.24
CA ASP A 326 -20.49 -9.87 -13.24
C ASP A 326 -20.34 -10.34 -11.79
N TYR A 327 -21.49 -10.48 -11.13
CA TYR A 327 -21.53 -10.79 -9.71
C TYR A 327 -20.99 -12.18 -9.37
N PRO A 328 -21.19 -13.22 -10.19
CA PRO A 328 -20.56 -14.52 -9.94
C PRO A 328 -19.03 -14.47 -9.89
N GLN A 329 -18.40 -13.80 -10.85
CA GLN A 329 -16.95 -13.62 -10.85
C GLN A 329 -16.48 -12.72 -9.70
N ALA A 330 -17.25 -11.68 -9.34
CA ALA A 330 -16.97 -10.85 -8.18
C ALA A 330 -16.91 -11.70 -6.90
N ILE A 331 -17.91 -12.57 -6.69
CA ILE A 331 -18.00 -13.46 -5.53
C ILE A 331 -16.77 -14.40 -5.47
N GLU A 332 -16.42 -15.06 -6.57
CA GLU A 332 -15.30 -15.98 -6.65
C GLU A 332 -13.98 -15.35 -6.18
N HIS A 333 -13.66 -14.18 -6.72
CA HIS A 333 -12.44 -13.46 -6.37
C HIS A 333 -12.45 -12.93 -4.93
N LEU A 334 -13.59 -12.43 -4.46
CA LEU A 334 -13.71 -11.87 -3.11
C LEU A 334 -13.72 -12.97 -2.04
N GLU A 335 -14.31 -14.13 -2.31
CA GLU A 335 -14.20 -15.29 -1.43
C GLU A 335 -12.75 -15.79 -1.32
N SER A 336 -12.01 -15.80 -2.43
CA SER A 336 -10.57 -16.08 -2.43
C SER A 336 -9.82 -15.07 -1.57
N THR A 337 -10.23 -13.80 -1.58
CA THR A 337 -9.66 -12.75 -0.73
C THR A 337 -9.89 -13.02 0.75
N ILE A 338 -11.14 -13.25 1.19
CA ILE A 338 -11.44 -13.45 2.62
C ILE A 338 -10.85 -14.73 3.17
N LYS A 339 -10.72 -15.78 2.36
CA LYS A 339 -10.02 -17.02 2.72
C LYS A 339 -8.56 -16.79 3.09
N MET A 340 -7.89 -15.90 2.38
CA MET A 340 -6.49 -15.55 2.61
C MET A 340 -6.33 -14.41 3.62
N SER A 341 -7.28 -13.49 3.68
CA SER A 341 -7.27 -12.31 4.54
C SER A 341 -8.65 -12.08 5.18
N PRO A 342 -8.97 -12.81 6.28
CA PRO A 342 -10.26 -12.70 6.95
C PRO A 342 -10.58 -11.34 7.58
N GLN A 343 -9.64 -10.41 7.54
CA GLN A 343 -9.80 -9.02 8.02
C GLN A 343 -10.00 -8.02 6.86
N ASN A 344 -10.20 -8.50 5.63
CA ASN A 344 -10.35 -7.60 4.49
C ASN A 344 -11.79 -7.03 4.40
N VAL A 345 -11.96 -5.87 5.00
CA VAL A 345 -13.25 -5.17 5.09
C VAL A 345 -13.88 -4.88 3.72
N GLU A 346 -13.06 -4.51 2.74
CA GLU A 346 -13.50 -4.21 1.37
C GLU A 346 -14.07 -5.45 0.69
N ALA A 347 -13.43 -6.61 0.87
CA ALA A 347 -13.91 -7.87 0.31
C ALA A 347 -15.27 -8.26 0.88
N TYR A 348 -15.46 -8.17 2.19
CA TYR A 348 -16.77 -8.42 2.81
C TYR A 348 -17.85 -7.47 2.31
N TYR A 349 -17.53 -6.19 2.14
CA TYR A 349 -18.47 -5.21 1.62
C TYR A 349 -18.94 -5.56 0.21
N TYR A 350 -18.02 -5.83 -0.72
CA TYR A 350 -18.40 -6.19 -2.10
C TYR A 350 -19.01 -7.58 -2.20
N LEU A 351 -18.68 -8.54 -1.35
CA LEU A 351 -19.41 -9.81 -1.23
C LEU A 351 -20.86 -9.57 -0.86
N GLY A 352 -21.11 -8.80 0.19
CA GLY A 352 -22.47 -8.48 0.60
C GLY A 352 -23.28 -7.80 -0.52
N LEU A 353 -22.68 -6.83 -1.21
CA LEU A 353 -23.32 -6.20 -2.37
C LEU A 353 -23.57 -7.17 -3.53
N SER A 354 -22.62 -8.07 -3.79
CA SER A 354 -22.74 -9.03 -4.90
C SER A 354 -23.82 -10.06 -4.63
N TYR A 355 -23.90 -10.58 -3.38
CA TYR A 355 -24.96 -11.49 -2.97
C TYR A 355 -26.35 -10.82 -2.99
N ASP A 356 -26.47 -9.54 -2.61
CA ASP A 356 -27.71 -8.77 -2.77
C ASP A 356 -28.18 -8.73 -4.25
N LYS A 357 -27.22 -8.53 -5.16
CA LYS A 357 -27.56 -8.41 -6.59
C LYS A 357 -28.00 -9.73 -7.24
N ILE A 358 -27.61 -10.86 -6.69
CA ILE A 358 -28.08 -12.18 -7.16
C ILE A 358 -29.28 -12.73 -6.35
N GLY A 359 -29.78 -11.96 -5.37
CA GLY A 359 -30.97 -12.31 -4.58
C GLY A 359 -30.71 -13.19 -3.36
N GLU A 360 -29.45 -13.42 -3.00
CA GLU A 360 -29.05 -14.20 -1.81
C GLU A 360 -29.04 -13.28 -0.56
N THR A 361 -30.24 -12.89 -0.15
CA THR A 361 -30.48 -11.85 0.87
C THR A 361 -29.84 -12.15 2.21
N GLU A 362 -29.90 -13.40 2.69
CA GLU A 362 -29.34 -13.84 3.95
C GLU A 362 -27.81 -13.66 3.97
N LYS A 363 -27.13 -14.12 2.91
CA LYS A 363 -25.68 -13.96 2.78
C LYS A 363 -25.30 -12.49 2.64
N ALA A 364 -26.07 -11.70 1.90
CA ALA A 364 -25.84 -10.26 1.78
C ALA A 364 -25.87 -9.59 3.16
N GLN A 365 -26.86 -9.92 4.00
CA GLN A 365 -26.96 -9.41 5.36
C GLN A 365 -25.79 -9.87 6.24
N GLU A 366 -25.40 -11.13 6.16
CA GLU A 366 -24.27 -11.70 6.89
C GLU A 366 -22.98 -10.94 6.58
N PHE A 367 -22.60 -10.85 5.31
CA PHE A 367 -21.36 -10.20 4.90
C PHE A 367 -21.35 -8.68 5.20
N LEU A 368 -22.45 -7.98 4.97
CA LEU A 368 -22.54 -6.54 5.29
C LEU A 368 -22.52 -6.31 6.82
N SER A 369 -23.09 -7.20 7.64
CA SER A 369 -23.01 -7.11 9.09
C SER A 369 -21.58 -7.31 9.57
N HIS A 370 -20.84 -8.23 8.96
CA HIS A 370 -19.43 -8.46 9.30
C HIS A 370 -18.54 -7.27 9.01
N VAL A 371 -18.88 -6.44 8.00
CA VAL A 371 -18.19 -5.14 7.77
C VAL A 371 -18.31 -4.21 8.97
N LEU A 372 -19.50 -4.17 9.62
CA LEU A 372 -19.74 -3.33 10.81
C LEU A 372 -18.93 -3.81 12.01
N GLU A 373 -18.74 -5.12 12.14
CA GLU A 373 -17.95 -5.73 13.21
C GLU A 373 -16.45 -5.47 13.04
N LEU A 374 -15.94 -5.66 11.82
CA LEU A 374 -14.51 -5.54 11.53
C LEU A 374 -13.99 -4.10 11.59
N ALA A 375 -14.80 -3.13 11.13
CA ALA A 375 -14.34 -1.76 10.98
C ALA A 375 -15.48 -0.74 11.18
N PRO A 376 -16.06 -0.62 12.39
CA PRO A 376 -17.28 0.15 12.66
C PRO A 376 -17.18 1.65 12.33
N GLN A 377 -15.98 2.20 12.32
CA GLN A 377 -15.72 3.61 12.01
C GLN A 377 -15.37 3.87 10.54
N SER A 378 -15.28 2.83 9.73
CA SER A 378 -14.89 2.94 8.32
C SER A 378 -16.01 3.52 7.45
N GLU A 379 -15.65 3.98 6.25
CA GLU A 379 -16.63 4.38 5.24
C GLU A 379 -17.42 3.18 4.74
N PHE A 380 -16.78 2.02 4.60
CA PHE A 380 -17.46 0.78 4.24
C PHE A 380 -18.56 0.41 5.25
N ALA A 381 -18.33 0.59 6.55
CA ALA A 381 -19.36 0.34 7.56
C ALA A 381 -20.55 1.27 7.39
N ARG A 382 -20.31 2.55 7.15
CA ARG A 382 -21.40 3.52 6.91
C ARG A 382 -22.23 3.18 5.67
N GLU A 383 -21.58 2.75 4.59
CA GLU A 383 -22.28 2.34 3.38
C GLU A 383 -22.99 0.98 3.58
N ALA A 384 -22.36 0.01 4.26
CA ALA A 384 -22.96 -1.28 4.60
C ALA A 384 -24.23 -1.10 5.45
N GLU A 385 -24.22 -0.19 6.43
CA GLU A 385 -25.42 0.12 7.24
C GLU A 385 -26.59 0.65 6.37
N LYS A 386 -26.28 1.47 5.36
CA LYS A 386 -27.29 1.98 4.42
C LYS A 386 -27.88 0.85 3.57
N GLU A 387 -27.04 -0.05 3.07
CA GLU A 387 -27.50 -1.18 2.25
C GLU A 387 -28.32 -2.17 3.10
N LEU A 388 -27.89 -2.51 4.32
CA LEU A 388 -28.64 -3.34 5.26
C LEU A 388 -30.06 -2.75 5.57
N LYS A 389 -30.18 -1.44 5.67
CA LYS A 389 -31.49 -0.78 5.87
C LYS A 389 -32.38 -0.89 4.65
N LYS A 390 -31.85 -0.99 3.43
CA LYS A 390 -32.64 -1.21 2.20
C LYS A 390 -33.11 -2.66 2.11
N ILE A 391 -32.18 -3.61 2.29
CA ILE A 391 -32.45 -5.05 2.26
C ILE A 391 -33.57 -5.46 3.25
N LYS A 392 -33.65 -4.80 4.43
CA LYS A 392 -34.70 -5.06 5.41
C LYS A 392 -36.06 -4.49 5.05
N LYS A 393 -36.18 -3.63 4.05
CA LYS A 393 -37.43 -2.98 3.65
C LYS A 393 -38.09 -3.65 2.46
N ASP A 394 -37.32 -4.41 1.71
CA ASP A 394 -37.76 -5.20 0.55
C ASP A 394 -38.14 -6.63 1.04
#